data_857841a78f46cba241a64386a018ad2c
#
_entry.id   857841a78f46cba241a64386a018ad2c
#
_cell.length_a   1.000
_cell.length_b   1.000
_cell.length_c   1.000
_cell.angle_alpha   90.00
_cell.angle_beta   90.00
_cell.angle_gamma   90.00
#
_symmetry.space_group_name_H-M   'P 1'
#
loop_
_entity.id
_entity.type
_entity.pdbx_description
1 polymer ?
#
loop_
_entity_poly.entity_id
_entity_poly.type
_entity_poly.pdbx_seq_one_letter_code
_entity_poly.pdbx_strand_id
1 'polypeptide(L)'
;VFNEQPMVSKWVADMYDKQVTETNDVDFLLSLIGREQKRILEVCCGSGRILVPLAKAGHTVFGFDADSYMLAKISDKAGCLENISWKMADAVYDDWGQNFDIVVLAGNILYNIVSDMDYANAQELLIRKAASALAPGGYIFIEYQPGGYCVNHSEPSHEYDGEWVIWEGTDNDGNFGRMSLLGDRYDAETGISRFTRRFEIVRKNGEVIKQDISCHKHFAPLKQLHEWLQNAGFAIEQEYGDCEGNPVADDSCGVVIYARKV
;
A
#
# COMPACT_ATOMS: atom_id res chain seq x y z
N VAL A 1 -12.46 -8.26 -1.53
CA VAL A 1 -13.29 -7.07 -1.73
C VAL A 1 -13.35 -6.34 -0.39
N PHE A 2 -12.76 -5.14 -0.32
CA PHE A 2 -12.58 -4.41 0.94
C PHE A 2 -13.89 -3.92 1.56
N ASN A 3 -14.90 -3.65 0.75
CA ASN A 3 -16.17 -3.11 1.22
C ASN A 3 -17.34 -3.76 0.47
N GLU A 4 -18.21 -4.42 1.19
CA GLU A 4 -19.43 -4.98 0.62
C GLU A 4 -20.47 -3.90 0.28
N GLN A 5 -20.30 -2.68 0.84
CA GLN A 5 -21.20 -1.55 0.58
C GLN A 5 -20.55 -0.49 -0.31
N PRO A 6 -21.08 -0.24 -1.52
CA PRO A 6 -20.55 0.75 -2.46
C PRO A 6 -20.38 2.15 -1.87
N MET A 7 -21.26 2.55 -0.95
CA MET A 7 -21.19 3.85 -0.28
C MET A 7 -19.95 4.00 0.58
N VAL A 8 -19.56 2.92 1.30
CA VAL A 8 -18.37 2.91 2.14
C VAL A 8 -17.11 3.00 1.25
N SER A 9 -17.02 2.21 0.17
CA SER A 9 -15.88 2.26 -0.76
C SER A 9 -15.73 3.65 -1.37
N LYS A 10 -16.83 4.27 -1.80
CA LYS A 10 -16.81 5.62 -2.37
C LYS A 10 -16.34 6.65 -1.35
N TRP A 11 -16.90 6.62 -0.13
CA TRP A 11 -16.49 7.52 0.94
C TRP A 11 -15.00 7.35 1.27
N VAL A 12 -14.51 6.11 1.38
CA VAL A 12 -13.10 5.82 1.63
C VAL A 12 -12.21 6.40 0.53
N ALA A 13 -12.58 6.24 -0.75
CA ALA A 13 -11.81 6.79 -1.85
C ALA A 13 -11.74 8.32 -1.83
N ASP A 14 -12.85 8.99 -1.46
CA ASP A 14 -12.89 10.45 -1.31
C ASP A 14 -12.06 10.92 -0.11
N MET A 15 -12.12 10.19 1.00
CA MET A 15 -11.37 10.54 2.21
C MET A 15 -9.87 10.27 2.04
N TYR A 16 -9.47 9.19 1.35
CA TYR A 16 -8.07 8.92 1.05
C TYR A 16 -7.41 10.12 0.37
N ASP A 17 -8.02 10.65 -0.68
CA ASP A 17 -7.48 11.80 -1.40
C ASP A 17 -7.41 13.10 -0.58
N LYS A 18 -8.27 13.21 0.44
CA LYS A 18 -8.31 14.39 1.35
C LYS A 18 -7.34 14.27 2.53
N GLN A 19 -7.06 13.06 2.98
CA GLN A 19 -6.28 12.81 4.19
C GLN A 19 -4.84 12.39 3.89
N VAL A 20 -4.59 11.68 2.78
CA VAL A 20 -3.27 11.19 2.40
C VAL A 20 -2.69 12.10 1.33
N THR A 21 -2.21 13.26 1.75
CA THR A 21 -1.71 14.33 0.86
C THR A 21 -0.19 14.46 0.83
N GLU A 22 0.53 13.77 1.70
CA GLU A 22 1.98 13.81 1.76
C GLU A 22 2.60 13.13 0.53
N THR A 23 3.76 13.63 0.10
CA THR A 23 4.47 13.23 -1.12
C THR A 23 5.93 12.87 -0.89
N ASN A 24 6.41 12.88 0.34
CA ASN A 24 7.81 12.59 0.68
C ASN A 24 8.28 11.21 0.16
N ASP A 25 7.42 10.20 0.20
CA ASP A 25 7.66 8.88 -0.37
C ASP A 25 7.78 8.92 -1.91
N VAL A 26 6.96 9.74 -2.57
CA VAL A 26 7.02 9.95 -4.04
C VAL A 26 8.31 10.66 -4.42
N ASP A 27 8.66 11.74 -3.72
CA ASP A 27 9.86 12.52 -3.99
C ASP A 27 11.12 11.68 -3.76
N PHE A 28 11.10 10.84 -2.70
CA PHE A 28 12.19 9.91 -2.41
C PHE A 28 12.32 8.83 -3.49
N LEU A 29 11.22 8.20 -3.89
CA LEU A 29 11.19 7.22 -4.97
C LEU A 29 11.75 7.83 -6.27
N LEU A 30 11.31 9.02 -6.66
CA LEU A 30 11.82 9.73 -7.85
C LEU A 30 13.33 10.01 -7.75
N SER A 31 13.84 10.30 -6.56
CA SER A 31 15.29 10.51 -6.35
C SER A 31 16.10 9.23 -6.60
N LEU A 32 15.56 8.06 -6.24
CA LEU A 32 16.20 6.76 -6.45
C LEU A 32 16.15 6.33 -7.93
N ILE A 33 15.02 6.56 -8.60
CA ILE A 33 14.80 6.17 -10.01
C ILE A 33 15.71 6.99 -10.95
N GLY A 34 15.93 8.25 -10.62
CA GLY A 34 16.67 9.20 -11.46
C GLY A 34 15.86 9.72 -12.65
N ARG A 35 16.54 10.38 -13.60
CA ARG A 35 15.90 11.14 -14.70
C ARG A 35 15.67 10.32 -15.99
N GLU A 36 16.28 9.16 -16.09
CA GLU A 36 16.08 8.31 -17.27
C GLU A 36 14.65 7.77 -17.31
N GLN A 37 14.04 7.80 -18.48
CA GLN A 37 12.71 7.24 -18.65
C GLN A 37 12.72 5.74 -18.33
N LYS A 38 11.83 5.33 -17.45
CA LYS A 38 11.65 3.94 -17.01
C LYS A 38 10.22 3.48 -17.29
N ARG A 39 10.07 2.18 -17.45
CA ARG A 39 8.80 1.48 -17.49
C ARG A 39 8.48 0.96 -16.10
N ILE A 40 7.49 1.53 -15.43
CA ILE A 40 7.22 1.31 -14.01
C ILE A 40 5.86 0.65 -13.82
N LEU A 41 5.79 -0.34 -12.94
CA LEU A 41 4.55 -0.92 -12.46
C LEU A 41 4.32 -0.51 -11.00
N GLU A 42 3.20 0.13 -10.72
CA GLU A 42 2.71 0.32 -9.35
C GLU A 42 1.62 -0.69 -9.02
N VAL A 43 1.85 -1.49 -8.00
CA VAL A 43 0.92 -2.52 -7.50
C VAL A 43 0.02 -1.91 -6.46
N CYS A 44 -1.30 -2.10 -6.59
CA CYS A 44 -2.32 -1.49 -5.74
C CYS A 44 -2.22 0.04 -5.73
N CYS A 45 -2.25 0.63 -6.93
CA CYS A 45 -2.00 2.05 -7.17
C CYS A 45 -3.07 3.00 -6.60
N GLY A 46 -4.15 2.46 -6.06
CA GLY A 46 -5.23 3.21 -5.43
C GLY A 46 -5.76 4.32 -6.34
N SER A 47 -5.81 5.53 -5.80
CA SER A 47 -6.26 6.73 -6.53
C SER A 47 -5.15 7.39 -7.39
N GLY A 48 -4.00 6.72 -7.56
CA GLY A 48 -2.89 7.21 -8.37
C GLY A 48 -2.01 8.26 -7.67
N ARG A 49 -1.93 8.24 -6.34
CA ARG A 49 -1.11 9.17 -5.56
C ARG A 49 0.37 9.13 -5.95
N ILE A 50 0.90 7.95 -6.23
CA ILE A 50 2.27 7.74 -6.71
C ILE A 50 2.30 7.64 -8.24
N LEU A 51 1.35 6.93 -8.85
CA LEU A 51 1.29 6.65 -10.27
C LEU A 51 1.32 7.93 -11.12
N VAL A 52 0.50 8.92 -10.77
CA VAL A 52 0.39 10.17 -11.53
C VAL A 52 1.66 11.03 -11.44
N PRO A 53 2.29 11.26 -10.28
CA PRO A 53 3.59 11.94 -10.21
C PRO A 53 4.70 11.25 -11.00
N LEU A 54 4.79 9.91 -10.99
CA LEU A 54 5.77 9.17 -11.80
C LEU A 54 5.56 9.43 -13.31
N ALA A 55 4.29 9.45 -13.77
CA ALA A 55 4.00 9.81 -15.15
C ALA A 55 4.36 11.26 -15.49
N LYS A 56 4.07 12.20 -14.57
CA LYS A 56 4.45 13.62 -14.72
C LYS A 56 5.97 13.82 -14.77
N ALA A 57 6.73 12.96 -14.11
CA ALA A 57 8.20 12.97 -14.17
C ALA A 57 8.76 12.40 -15.49
N GLY A 58 7.89 11.88 -16.40
CA GLY A 58 8.28 11.42 -17.73
C GLY A 58 8.46 9.90 -17.85
N HIS A 59 8.19 9.12 -16.80
CA HIS A 59 8.22 7.67 -16.87
C HIS A 59 6.98 7.12 -17.58
N THR A 60 7.08 5.93 -18.16
CA THR A 60 5.91 5.18 -18.66
C THR A 60 5.39 4.30 -17.55
N VAL A 61 4.18 4.57 -17.06
CA VAL A 61 3.68 3.95 -15.84
C VAL A 61 2.42 3.11 -16.10
N PHE A 62 2.37 2.00 -15.40
CA PHE A 62 1.25 1.07 -15.37
C PHE A 62 0.85 0.86 -13.91
N GLY A 63 -0.44 0.95 -13.64
CA GLY A 63 -0.97 0.69 -12.30
C GLY A 63 -2.10 -0.31 -12.32
N PHE A 64 -2.37 -0.94 -11.21
CA PHE A 64 -3.61 -1.66 -11.02
C PHE A 64 -4.03 -1.63 -9.55
N ASP A 65 -5.32 -1.75 -9.32
CA ASP A 65 -5.92 -1.85 -8.00
C ASP A 65 -7.21 -2.66 -8.08
N ALA A 66 -7.62 -3.27 -6.99
CA ALA A 66 -8.87 -4.01 -6.90
C ALA A 66 -10.09 -3.09 -6.65
N ASP A 67 -9.88 -1.86 -6.19
CA ASP A 67 -10.94 -0.91 -5.85
C ASP A 67 -11.25 0.03 -7.02
N SER A 68 -12.41 -0.17 -7.66
CA SER A 68 -12.86 0.64 -8.79
C SER A 68 -13.14 2.11 -8.43
N TYR A 69 -13.51 2.41 -7.18
CA TYR A 69 -13.76 3.80 -6.73
C TYR A 69 -12.45 4.56 -6.56
N MET A 70 -11.40 3.88 -6.11
CA MET A 70 -10.05 4.42 -6.10
C MET A 70 -9.57 4.70 -7.52
N LEU A 71 -9.62 3.70 -8.41
CA LEU A 71 -9.18 3.83 -9.80
C LEU A 71 -9.91 4.95 -10.57
N ALA A 72 -11.19 5.17 -10.28
CA ALA A 72 -11.97 6.25 -10.91
C ALA A 72 -11.40 7.65 -10.65
N LYS A 73 -10.61 7.84 -9.59
CA LYS A 73 -9.96 9.13 -9.27
C LYS A 73 -8.76 9.45 -10.17
N ILE A 74 -8.17 8.45 -10.80
CA ILE A 74 -6.92 8.62 -11.56
C ILE A 74 -7.14 9.51 -12.80
N SER A 75 -8.25 9.35 -13.51
CA SER A 75 -8.54 10.10 -14.74
C SER A 75 -8.44 11.61 -14.55
N ASP A 76 -9.02 12.14 -13.48
CA ASP A 76 -9.03 13.57 -13.19
C ASP A 76 -7.63 14.09 -12.86
N LYS A 77 -6.82 13.29 -12.17
CA LYS A 77 -5.45 13.64 -11.79
C LYS A 77 -4.45 13.52 -12.94
N ALA A 78 -4.65 12.52 -13.80
CA ALA A 78 -3.80 12.25 -14.97
C ALA A 78 -4.03 13.25 -16.10
N GLY A 79 -5.26 13.76 -16.27
CA GLY A 79 -5.58 14.72 -17.31
C GLY A 79 -5.23 14.21 -18.71
N CYS A 80 -4.33 14.92 -19.41
CA CYS A 80 -3.90 14.60 -20.79
C CYS A 80 -2.60 13.79 -20.87
N LEU A 81 -2.13 13.17 -19.78
CA LEU A 81 -0.93 12.34 -19.83
C LEU A 81 -1.18 11.08 -20.67
N GLU A 82 -0.28 10.80 -21.63
CA GLU A 82 -0.37 9.63 -22.52
C GLU A 82 0.52 8.46 -22.06
N ASN A 83 1.41 8.71 -21.12
CA ASN A 83 2.38 7.74 -20.61
C ASN A 83 1.93 7.03 -19.33
N ILE A 84 0.63 7.03 -19.05
CA ILE A 84 0.00 6.41 -17.89
C ILE A 84 -1.14 5.49 -18.32
N SER A 85 -1.21 4.31 -17.71
CA SER A 85 -2.34 3.41 -17.87
C SER A 85 -2.63 2.65 -16.57
N TRP A 86 -3.88 2.28 -16.37
CA TRP A 86 -4.30 1.53 -15.20
C TRP A 86 -5.45 0.58 -15.50
N LYS A 87 -5.60 -0.45 -14.69
CA LYS A 87 -6.68 -1.44 -14.81
C LYS A 87 -7.16 -1.90 -13.44
N MET A 88 -8.36 -2.45 -13.37
CA MET A 88 -8.80 -3.20 -12.22
C MET A 88 -8.18 -4.60 -12.24
N ALA A 89 -7.48 -4.98 -11.17
CA ALA A 89 -6.89 -6.30 -11.01
C ALA A 89 -6.58 -6.59 -9.53
N ASP A 90 -6.60 -7.88 -9.18
CA ASP A 90 -6.20 -8.39 -7.88
C ASP A 90 -4.70 -8.71 -7.84
N ALA A 91 -4.00 -8.19 -6.84
CA ALA A 91 -2.56 -8.35 -6.74
C ALA A 91 -2.13 -9.82 -6.53
N VAL A 92 -2.95 -10.61 -5.87
CA VAL A 92 -2.65 -12.01 -5.58
C VAL A 92 -2.94 -12.91 -6.79
N TYR A 93 -4.10 -12.73 -7.42
CA TYR A 93 -4.64 -13.70 -8.39
C TYR A 93 -4.40 -13.33 -9.85
N ASP A 94 -4.30 -12.02 -10.19
CA ASP A 94 -4.19 -11.59 -11.58
C ASP A 94 -2.74 -11.46 -12.06
N ASP A 95 -2.55 -11.48 -13.38
CA ASP A 95 -1.25 -11.27 -14.02
C ASP A 95 -0.83 -9.79 -13.98
N TRP A 96 0.44 -9.56 -13.61
CA TRP A 96 1.03 -8.23 -13.51
C TRP A 96 1.66 -7.73 -14.82
N GLY A 97 1.81 -8.59 -15.81
CA GLY A 97 2.60 -8.32 -17.02
C GLY A 97 4.09 -8.50 -16.79
N GLN A 98 4.90 -8.03 -17.76
CA GLN A 98 6.34 -8.29 -17.78
C GLN A 98 7.15 -7.12 -18.35
N ASN A 99 8.47 -7.20 -18.21
CA ASN A 99 9.45 -6.27 -18.77
C ASN A 99 9.36 -4.85 -18.19
N PHE A 100 9.09 -4.75 -16.88
CA PHE A 100 9.19 -3.49 -16.16
C PHE A 100 10.63 -3.26 -15.69
N ASP A 101 11.07 -2.00 -15.72
CA ASP A 101 12.34 -1.60 -15.14
C ASP A 101 12.23 -1.50 -13.63
N ILE A 102 11.04 -1.12 -13.14
CA ILE A 102 10.78 -0.95 -11.71
C ILE A 102 9.39 -1.48 -11.37
N VAL A 103 9.27 -2.19 -10.26
CA VAL A 103 8.01 -2.53 -9.59
C VAL A 103 7.94 -1.83 -8.24
N VAL A 104 6.84 -1.13 -7.98
CA VAL A 104 6.61 -0.35 -6.77
C VAL A 104 5.58 -1.05 -5.90
N LEU A 105 5.97 -1.37 -4.66
CA LEU A 105 5.14 -1.87 -3.57
C LEU A 105 5.16 -0.84 -2.42
N ALA A 106 4.41 0.24 -2.54
CA ALA A 106 4.37 1.34 -1.57
C ALA A 106 3.02 1.43 -0.84
N GLY A 107 2.90 2.36 0.10
CA GLY A 107 1.69 2.57 0.87
C GLY A 107 1.32 1.36 1.73
N ASN A 108 2.31 0.66 2.24
CA ASN A 108 2.13 -0.48 3.14
C ASN A 108 1.35 -1.64 2.52
N ILE A 109 1.43 -1.82 1.19
CA ILE A 109 0.65 -2.84 0.49
C ILE A 109 0.92 -4.25 1.04
N LEU A 110 2.13 -4.55 1.49
CA LEU A 110 2.46 -5.89 1.98
C LEU A 110 1.54 -6.35 3.11
N TYR A 111 1.30 -5.54 4.14
CA TYR A 111 0.37 -5.96 5.21
C TYR A 111 -1.10 -5.59 4.94
N ASN A 112 -1.39 -4.89 3.84
CA ASN A 112 -2.74 -4.55 3.42
C ASN A 112 -3.36 -5.57 2.47
N ILE A 113 -2.61 -6.58 2.03
CA ILE A 113 -3.13 -7.64 1.16
C ILE A 113 -4.25 -8.41 1.85
N VAL A 114 -5.32 -8.65 1.10
CA VAL A 114 -6.44 -9.51 1.50
C VAL A 114 -6.52 -10.66 0.51
N SER A 115 -6.44 -11.89 1.02
CA SER A 115 -6.58 -13.12 0.22
C SER A 115 -7.06 -14.27 1.09
N ASP A 116 -7.42 -15.40 0.46
CA ASP A 116 -7.72 -16.66 1.15
C ASP A 116 -6.44 -17.44 1.51
N MET A 117 -5.26 -16.93 1.12
CA MET A 117 -3.97 -17.52 1.45
C MET A 117 -3.57 -17.15 2.88
N ASP A 118 -2.66 -17.94 3.43
CA ASP A 118 -1.89 -17.53 4.61
C ASP A 118 -1.19 -16.19 4.35
N TYR A 119 -1.17 -15.30 5.34
CA TYR A 119 -0.70 -13.92 5.18
C TYR A 119 0.77 -13.84 4.72
N ALA A 120 1.65 -14.63 5.35
CA ALA A 120 3.07 -14.63 4.99
C ALA A 120 3.27 -15.15 3.55
N ASN A 121 2.53 -16.19 3.18
CA ASN A 121 2.57 -16.75 1.82
C ASN A 121 2.05 -15.74 0.78
N ALA A 122 1.00 -14.98 1.09
CA ALA A 122 0.49 -13.95 0.19
C ALA A 122 1.51 -12.82 0.00
N GLN A 123 2.15 -12.37 1.07
CA GLN A 123 3.18 -11.33 1.03
C GLN A 123 4.42 -11.78 0.24
N GLU A 124 4.92 -13.00 0.50
CA GLU A 124 6.02 -13.58 -0.27
C GLU A 124 5.66 -13.74 -1.76
N LEU A 125 4.41 -14.12 -2.05
CA LEU A 125 3.94 -14.22 -3.43
C LEU A 125 4.03 -12.90 -4.16
N LEU A 126 3.70 -11.75 -3.53
CA LEU A 126 3.84 -10.45 -4.16
C LEU A 126 5.28 -10.15 -4.56
N ILE A 127 6.25 -10.48 -3.70
CA ILE A 127 7.68 -10.30 -4.00
C ILE A 127 8.11 -11.20 -5.16
N ARG A 128 7.67 -12.46 -5.22
CA ARG A 128 7.94 -13.37 -6.35
C ARG A 128 7.28 -12.89 -7.65
N LYS A 129 6.06 -12.34 -7.58
CA LYS A 129 5.38 -11.75 -8.75
C LYS A 129 6.11 -10.50 -9.23
N ALA A 130 6.63 -9.66 -8.33
CA ALA A 130 7.48 -8.53 -8.69
C ALA A 130 8.74 -8.99 -9.43
N ALA A 131 9.43 -10.02 -8.94
CA ALA A 131 10.57 -10.59 -9.62
C ALA A 131 10.21 -11.11 -11.04
N SER A 132 9.04 -11.72 -11.19
CA SER A 132 8.57 -12.22 -12.50
C SER A 132 8.21 -11.10 -13.47
N ALA A 133 7.67 -9.99 -12.97
CA ALA A 133 7.26 -8.84 -13.77
C ALA A 133 8.44 -7.98 -14.23
N LEU A 134 9.55 -7.98 -13.49
CA LEU A 134 10.75 -7.20 -13.79
C LEU A 134 11.57 -7.76 -14.97
N ALA A 135 12.10 -6.86 -15.78
CA ALA A 135 13.18 -7.15 -16.71
C ALA A 135 14.45 -7.60 -15.96
N PRO A 136 15.39 -8.31 -16.60
CA PRO A 136 16.70 -8.59 -16.01
C PRO A 136 17.40 -7.30 -15.56
N GLY A 137 17.89 -7.26 -14.32
CA GLY A 137 18.51 -6.06 -13.74
C GLY A 137 17.55 -4.95 -13.33
N GLY A 138 16.23 -5.17 -13.43
CA GLY A 138 15.22 -4.23 -12.94
C GLY A 138 15.15 -4.19 -11.41
N TYR A 139 14.42 -3.24 -10.88
CA TYR A 139 14.40 -2.95 -9.45
C TYR A 139 13.01 -3.12 -8.84
N ILE A 140 12.96 -3.58 -7.60
CA ILE A 140 11.80 -3.47 -6.73
C ILE A 140 12.01 -2.32 -5.74
N PHE A 141 10.99 -1.48 -5.59
CA PHE A 141 10.87 -0.50 -4.51
C PHE A 141 9.81 -0.98 -3.54
N ILE A 142 10.17 -1.06 -2.26
CA ILE A 142 9.24 -1.41 -1.19
C ILE A 142 9.27 -0.30 -0.16
N GLU A 143 8.12 0.28 0.14
CA GLU A 143 7.90 1.12 1.32
C GLU A 143 7.00 0.34 2.26
N TYR A 144 7.50 0.10 3.49
CA TYR A 144 6.86 -0.76 4.45
C TYR A 144 6.97 -0.20 5.86
N GLN A 145 5.82 0.10 6.45
CA GLN A 145 5.72 0.62 7.81
C GLN A 145 4.74 -0.26 8.59
N PRO A 146 5.19 -1.04 9.54
CA PRO A 146 4.33 -1.98 10.28
C PRO A 146 3.44 -1.28 11.33
N GLY A 147 2.85 -0.14 10.99
CA GLY A 147 1.75 0.45 11.77
C GLY A 147 2.13 0.93 13.18
N GLY A 148 3.36 1.42 13.38
CA GLY A 148 3.87 1.88 14.68
C GLY A 148 4.76 0.87 15.38
N TYR A 149 4.91 -0.34 14.83
CA TYR A 149 5.90 -1.31 15.30
C TYR A 149 7.25 -1.01 14.65
N CYS A 150 8.33 -1.11 15.43
CA CYS A 150 9.67 -0.93 14.87
C CYS A 150 10.11 -2.17 14.10
N VAL A 151 10.76 -1.98 12.96
CA VAL A 151 11.15 -3.08 12.04
C VAL A 151 12.14 -4.07 12.66
N ASN A 152 12.93 -3.65 13.64
CA ASN A 152 13.93 -4.46 14.32
C ASN A 152 13.52 -4.90 15.73
N HIS A 153 12.35 -4.48 16.22
CA HIS A 153 11.85 -4.85 17.53
C HIS A 153 10.62 -5.74 17.42
N SER A 154 10.58 -6.77 18.26
CA SER A 154 9.36 -7.53 18.50
C SER A 154 8.53 -6.77 19.53
N GLU A 155 7.46 -6.13 19.11
CA GLU A 155 6.48 -5.61 20.06
C GLU A 155 5.92 -6.76 20.89
N PRO A 156 5.78 -6.59 22.22
CA PRO A 156 5.11 -7.59 23.03
C PRO A 156 3.65 -7.72 22.61
N SER A 157 3.09 -8.91 22.77
CA SER A 157 1.65 -9.11 22.55
C SER A 157 0.85 -8.15 23.42
N HIS A 158 -0.15 -7.50 22.83
CA HIS A 158 -0.98 -6.54 23.54
C HIS A 158 -2.45 -6.62 23.13
N GLU A 159 -3.31 -6.12 23.99
CA GLU A 159 -4.74 -5.95 23.75
C GLU A 159 -5.17 -4.52 24.09
N TYR A 160 -5.93 -3.92 23.17
CA TYR A 160 -6.53 -2.59 23.35
C TYR A 160 -8.01 -2.65 23.01
N ASP A 161 -8.87 -2.45 23.98
CA ASP A 161 -10.34 -2.54 23.83
C ASP A 161 -11.02 -1.20 23.45
N GLY A 162 -10.23 -0.17 23.20
CA GLY A 162 -10.73 1.16 22.85
C GLY A 162 -11.15 1.30 21.39
N GLU A 163 -11.65 2.51 21.08
CA GLU A 163 -11.91 2.97 19.72
C GLU A 163 -10.90 4.05 19.32
N TRP A 164 -10.36 3.93 18.13
CA TRP A 164 -9.44 4.91 17.56
C TRP A 164 -9.97 5.41 16.22
N VAL A 165 -10.33 6.70 16.15
CA VAL A 165 -10.78 7.33 14.91
C VAL A 165 -9.58 7.56 14.00
N ILE A 166 -9.64 6.96 12.81
CA ILE A 166 -8.60 7.07 11.79
C ILE A 166 -8.91 8.23 10.85
N TRP A 167 -10.12 8.25 10.30
CA TRP A 167 -10.59 9.31 9.41
C TRP A 167 -11.98 9.76 9.80
N GLU A 168 -12.19 11.06 9.70
CA GLU A 168 -13.51 11.68 9.84
C GLU A 168 -13.63 12.83 8.84
N GLY A 169 -14.77 12.93 8.16
CA GLY A 169 -14.99 14.01 7.22
C GLY A 169 -16.14 13.79 6.26
N THR A 170 -16.35 14.79 5.41
CA THR A 170 -17.41 14.80 4.41
C THR A 170 -16.85 14.41 3.04
N ASP A 171 -17.50 13.45 2.39
CA ASP A 171 -17.15 13.03 1.02
C ASP A 171 -17.52 14.13 -0.02
N ASN A 172 -17.28 13.85 -1.30
CA ASN A 172 -17.57 14.80 -2.38
C ASN A 172 -19.07 14.94 -2.65
N ASP A 173 -19.88 13.97 -2.22
CA ASP A 173 -21.35 14.03 -2.33
C ASP A 173 -21.99 14.71 -1.11
N GLY A 174 -21.21 15.06 -0.08
CA GLY A 174 -21.65 15.74 1.14
C GLY A 174 -22.22 14.79 2.19
N ASN A 175 -21.84 13.52 2.18
CA ASN A 175 -22.14 12.59 3.25
C ASN A 175 -21.01 12.68 4.29
N PHE A 176 -21.36 12.85 5.57
CA PHE A 176 -20.38 12.85 6.65
C PHE A 176 -20.12 11.43 7.12
N GLY A 177 -18.85 11.05 7.23
CA GLY A 177 -18.48 9.71 7.66
C GLY A 177 -17.33 9.71 8.67
N ARG A 178 -17.22 8.56 9.35
CA ARG A 178 -16.14 8.23 10.27
C ARG A 178 -15.67 6.81 10.03
N MET A 179 -14.36 6.63 10.02
CA MET A 179 -13.71 5.31 10.04
C MET A 179 -12.92 5.18 11.33
N SER A 180 -13.21 4.14 12.10
CA SER A 180 -12.54 3.84 13.37
C SER A 180 -11.97 2.42 13.37
N LEU A 181 -10.93 2.21 14.19
CA LEU A 181 -10.46 0.89 14.61
C LEU A 181 -10.98 0.60 16.00
N LEU A 182 -11.51 -0.61 16.19
CA LEU A 182 -12.03 -1.10 17.45
C LEU A 182 -11.27 -2.34 17.87
N GLY A 183 -10.77 -2.35 19.09
CA GLY A 183 -10.14 -3.49 19.71
C GLY A 183 -8.96 -4.02 18.88
N ASP A 184 -7.74 -3.63 19.22
CA ASP A 184 -6.53 -4.17 18.59
C ASP A 184 -5.92 -5.25 19.48
N ARG A 185 -5.67 -6.44 18.89
CA ARG A 185 -5.05 -7.59 19.55
C ARG A 185 -3.88 -8.04 18.69
N TYR A 186 -2.68 -7.66 19.13
CA TYR A 186 -1.44 -8.07 18.49
C TYR A 186 -0.85 -9.27 19.20
N ASP A 187 -0.52 -10.29 18.42
CA ASP A 187 0.16 -11.50 18.83
C ASP A 187 1.59 -11.48 18.28
N ALA A 188 2.57 -11.28 19.18
CA ALA A 188 3.98 -11.19 18.82
C ALA A 188 4.57 -12.52 18.33
N GLU A 189 4.00 -13.68 18.67
CA GLU A 189 4.48 -14.98 18.18
C GLU A 189 4.15 -15.16 16.69
N THR A 190 2.97 -14.71 16.27
CA THR A 190 2.51 -14.83 14.88
C THR A 190 2.70 -13.57 14.05
N GLY A 191 3.03 -12.43 14.67
CA GLY A 191 3.10 -11.13 14.02
C GLY A 191 1.76 -10.61 13.51
N ILE A 192 0.64 -11.13 14.04
CA ILE A 192 -0.70 -10.80 13.54
C ILE A 192 -1.43 -9.87 14.50
N SER A 193 -1.88 -8.71 13.99
CA SER A 193 -2.86 -7.85 14.64
C SER A 193 -4.26 -8.16 14.12
N ARG A 194 -5.24 -8.15 15.03
CA ARG A 194 -6.66 -8.37 14.75
C ARG A 194 -7.46 -7.23 15.34
N PHE A 195 -8.28 -6.57 14.50
CA PHE A 195 -9.12 -5.47 14.92
C PHE A 195 -10.38 -5.41 14.06
N THR A 196 -11.37 -4.63 14.50
CA THR A 196 -12.55 -4.32 13.69
C THR A 196 -12.40 -2.91 13.12
N ARG A 197 -12.56 -2.77 11.80
CA ARG A 197 -12.70 -1.47 11.15
C ARG A 197 -14.18 -1.15 11.07
N ARG A 198 -14.59 -0.05 11.72
CA ARG A 198 -15.96 0.45 11.71
C ARG A 198 -16.10 1.65 10.81
N PHE A 199 -17.14 1.64 9.98
CA PHE A 199 -17.57 2.78 9.19
C PHE A 199 -18.95 3.23 9.65
N GLU A 200 -19.11 4.53 9.87
CA GLU A 200 -20.39 5.18 10.16
C GLU A 200 -20.54 6.35 9.19
N ILE A 201 -21.50 6.29 8.26
CA ILE A 201 -21.72 7.33 7.26
C ILE A 201 -23.14 7.86 7.41
N VAL A 202 -23.26 9.16 7.61
CA VAL A 202 -24.53 9.90 7.65
C VAL A 202 -24.74 10.55 6.30
N ARG A 203 -25.74 10.11 5.55
CA ARG A 203 -26.10 10.66 4.26
C ARG A 203 -26.79 12.01 4.41
N LYS A 204 -26.79 12.83 3.35
CA LYS A 204 -27.49 14.12 3.33
C LYS A 204 -28.99 14.03 3.68
N ASN A 205 -29.63 12.90 3.41
CA ASN A 205 -31.04 12.65 3.75
C ASN A 205 -31.24 12.18 5.21
N GLY A 206 -30.16 12.09 6.00
CA GLY A 206 -30.20 11.65 7.40
C GLY A 206 -30.14 10.15 7.59
N GLU A 207 -30.07 9.34 6.53
CA GLU A 207 -29.87 7.90 6.61
C GLU A 207 -28.47 7.59 7.17
N VAL A 208 -28.35 6.65 8.11
CA VAL A 208 -27.09 6.23 8.70
C VAL A 208 -26.75 4.83 8.20
N ILE A 209 -25.56 4.71 7.61
CA ILE A 209 -24.96 3.45 7.17
C ILE A 209 -23.88 3.08 8.18
N LYS A 210 -23.95 1.87 8.72
CA LYS A 210 -22.92 1.30 9.60
C LYS A 210 -22.42 -0.01 9.00
N GLN A 211 -21.09 -0.17 8.99
CA GLN A 211 -20.45 -1.40 8.56
C GLN A 211 -19.25 -1.70 9.43
N ASP A 212 -19.18 -2.90 9.98
CA ASP A 212 -18.04 -3.43 10.71
C ASP A 212 -17.35 -4.49 9.84
N ILE A 213 -16.02 -4.36 9.69
CA ILE A 213 -15.18 -5.28 8.92
C ILE A 213 -14.11 -5.85 9.84
N SER A 214 -14.08 -7.17 10.01
CA SER A 214 -12.98 -7.84 10.72
C SER A 214 -11.71 -7.76 9.89
N CYS A 215 -10.65 -7.23 10.48
CA CYS A 215 -9.36 -7.03 9.83
C CYS A 215 -8.28 -7.84 10.52
N HIS A 216 -7.42 -8.45 9.73
CA HIS A 216 -6.21 -9.11 10.17
C HIS A 216 -5.04 -8.52 9.39
N LYS A 217 -3.94 -8.22 10.08
CA LYS A 217 -2.71 -7.69 9.49
C LYS A 217 -1.54 -8.50 9.99
N HIS A 218 -0.75 -9.04 9.08
CA HIS A 218 0.52 -9.69 9.42
C HIS A 218 1.66 -8.70 9.20
N PHE A 219 2.40 -8.40 10.25
CA PHE A 219 3.58 -7.53 10.22
C PHE A 219 4.84 -8.37 10.10
N ALA A 220 5.29 -8.60 8.86
CA ALA A 220 6.51 -9.35 8.60
C ALA A 220 7.72 -8.62 9.19
N PRO A 221 8.56 -9.27 10.02
CA PRO A 221 9.81 -8.68 10.47
C PRO A 221 10.74 -8.39 9.28
N LEU A 222 11.61 -7.39 9.41
CA LEU A 222 12.56 -7.00 8.35
C LEU A 222 13.42 -8.18 7.88
N LYS A 223 13.86 -9.03 8.82
CA LYS A 223 14.61 -10.25 8.48
C LYS A 223 13.83 -11.17 7.53
N GLN A 224 12.55 -11.37 7.76
CA GLN A 224 11.69 -12.19 6.88
C GLN A 224 11.55 -11.56 5.49
N LEU A 225 11.40 -10.23 5.43
CA LEU A 225 11.34 -9.50 4.16
C LEU A 225 12.66 -9.66 3.37
N HIS A 226 13.81 -9.59 4.03
CA HIS A 226 15.12 -9.86 3.41
C HIS A 226 15.21 -11.29 2.86
N GLU A 227 14.76 -12.28 3.62
CA GLU A 227 14.75 -13.70 3.19
C GLU A 227 13.86 -13.89 1.95
N TRP A 228 12.68 -13.28 1.90
CA TRP A 228 11.79 -13.34 0.72
C TRP A 228 12.41 -12.68 -0.50
N LEU A 229 13.05 -11.52 -0.34
CA LEU A 229 13.75 -10.84 -1.43
C LEU A 229 14.90 -11.69 -1.96
N GLN A 230 15.74 -12.24 -1.09
CA GLN A 230 16.85 -13.09 -1.48
C GLN A 230 16.37 -14.35 -2.22
N ASN A 231 15.32 -15.02 -1.71
CA ASN A 231 14.73 -16.21 -2.32
C ASN A 231 14.10 -15.92 -3.69
N ALA A 232 13.62 -14.70 -3.90
CA ALA A 232 13.06 -14.25 -5.18
C ALA A 232 14.13 -13.77 -6.19
N GLY A 233 15.43 -13.78 -5.81
CA GLY A 233 16.54 -13.39 -6.68
C GLY A 233 16.81 -11.89 -6.67
N PHE A 234 16.56 -11.20 -5.58
CA PHE A 234 16.93 -9.80 -5.41
C PHE A 234 18.21 -9.63 -4.60
N ALA A 235 19.03 -8.65 -5.00
CA ALA A 235 20.12 -8.10 -4.19
C ALA A 235 19.69 -6.72 -3.68
N ILE A 236 19.63 -6.53 -2.36
CA ILE A 236 19.34 -5.24 -1.75
C ILE A 236 20.54 -4.34 -1.97
N GLU A 237 20.34 -3.25 -2.71
CA GLU A 237 21.40 -2.27 -2.99
C GLU A 237 21.30 -1.05 -2.09
N GLN A 238 20.07 -0.70 -1.68
CA GLN A 238 19.84 0.45 -0.79
C GLN A 238 18.70 0.11 0.19
N GLU A 239 18.88 0.51 1.44
CA GLU A 239 17.91 0.33 2.50
C GLU A 239 17.95 1.51 3.45
N TYR A 240 16.77 2.04 3.77
CA TYR A 240 16.61 3.24 4.60
C TYR A 240 15.50 3.03 5.63
N GLY A 241 15.59 3.73 6.76
CA GLY A 241 14.59 3.71 7.82
C GLY A 241 13.36 4.58 7.56
N ASP A 242 13.44 5.44 6.55
CA ASP A 242 12.38 6.38 6.16
C ASP A 242 12.57 6.90 4.73
N CYS A 243 11.63 7.75 4.29
CA CYS A 243 11.69 8.44 3.00
C CYS A 243 12.52 9.74 3.02
N GLU A 244 13.34 9.98 4.03
CA GLU A 244 14.32 11.08 4.08
C GLU A 244 15.74 10.57 3.80
N GLY A 245 15.91 9.24 3.68
CA GLY A 245 17.20 8.60 3.42
C GLY A 245 18.01 8.31 4.68
N ASN A 246 17.40 8.35 5.86
CA ASN A 246 18.07 7.98 7.10
C ASN A 246 18.33 6.46 7.13
N PRO A 247 19.45 6.02 7.74
CA PRO A 247 19.73 4.58 7.84
C PRO A 247 18.70 3.89 8.73
N VAL A 248 18.47 2.59 8.49
CA VAL A 248 17.66 1.76 9.38
C VAL A 248 18.33 1.70 10.76
N ALA A 249 17.60 2.04 11.80
CA ALA A 249 17.99 2.00 13.20
C ALA A 249 17.05 1.09 14.00
N ASP A 250 17.42 0.79 15.25
CA ASP A 250 16.61 -0.08 16.10
C ASP A 250 15.21 0.48 16.38
N ASP A 251 15.05 1.79 16.37
CA ASP A 251 13.81 2.52 16.59
C ASP A 251 13.10 2.94 15.30
N SER A 252 13.59 2.53 14.12
CA SER A 252 12.92 2.80 12.86
C SER A 252 11.54 2.15 12.82
N CYS A 253 10.50 2.94 12.59
CA CYS A 253 9.13 2.46 12.46
C CYS A 253 8.75 2.06 11.03
N GLY A 254 9.67 2.21 10.08
CA GLY A 254 9.51 1.86 8.69
C GLY A 254 10.81 1.43 8.04
N VAL A 255 10.69 0.93 6.82
CA VAL A 255 11.81 0.62 5.95
C VAL A 255 11.45 0.96 4.51
N VAL A 256 12.43 1.51 3.79
CA VAL A 256 12.39 1.65 2.33
C VAL A 256 13.52 0.79 1.76
N ILE A 257 13.15 -0.15 0.89
CA ILE A 257 14.09 -1.07 0.25
C ILE A 257 14.09 -0.81 -1.25
N TYR A 258 15.28 -0.65 -1.81
CA TYR A 258 15.51 -0.62 -3.25
C TYR A 258 16.46 -1.75 -3.62
N ALA A 259 15.92 -2.79 -4.27
CA ALA A 259 16.63 -4.03 -4.52
C ALA A 259 16.61 -4.37 -6.01
N ARG A 260 17.75 -4.86 -6.52
CA ARG A 260 17.95 -5.21 -7.92
C ARG A 260 17.72 -6.72 -8.16
N LYS A 261 16.97 -7.06 -9.19
CA LYS A 261 16.84 -8.42 -9.69
C LYS A 261 18.17 -8.88 -10.32
N VAL A 262 18.76 -9.94 -9.78
CA VAL A 262 20.04 -10.54 -10.20
C VAL A 262 19.86 -11.79 -11.07
#